data_e59519f087c808fa707a6a87a57f2c94
#
_entry.id   e59519f087c808fa707a6a87a57f2c94
#
_cell.length_a   1.000
_cell.length_b   1.000
_cell.length_c   1.000
_cell.angle_alpha   90.00
_cell.angle_beta   90.00
_cell.angle_gamma   90.00
#
_symmetry.space_group_name_H-M   'P 1'
#
loop_
_entity.id
_entity.type
_entity.pdbx_description
1 polymer ?
#
loop_
_entity_poly.entity_id
_entity_poly.type
_entity_poly.pdbx_seq_one_letter_code
_entity_poly.pdbx_strand_id
1 'polypeptide(L)'
;MAHTRKTLMLDRNWDLCLEKGFVWREKTVNGATVRYKASSLKLAEGAYATAQNVANECRLFTNDAYFEQDRGIPYYLIALGHKLSPSVLRARLRDAAELVEDVQTVTGVELESLDTETRKVTGEIQFTSKEGERASVEF
;
A
#
# COMPACT_ATOMS: atom_id res chain seq x y z
N MET A 1 -23.24 2.71 8.75
CA MET A 1 -21.99 2.32 9.42
C MET A 1 -20.88 2.37 8.39
N ALA A 2 -19.87 3.16 8.61
CA ALA A 2 -18.68 3.14 7.76
C ALA A 2 -18.02 1.76 7.91
N HIS A 3 -17.95 0.99 6.83
CA HIS A 3 -17.16 -0.23 6.81
C HIS A 3 -15.69 0.18 6.74
N THR A 4 -15.05 0.25 7.88
CA THR A 4 -13.59 0.41 7.94
C THR A 4 -12.97 -0.80 7.25
N ARG A 5 -12.37 -0.58 6.10
CA ARG A 5 -11.66 -1.65 5.39
C ARG A 5 -10.46 -2.09 6.22
N LYS A 6 -10.30 -3.40 6.26
CA LYS A 6 -9.16 -4.04 6.90
C LYS A 6 -8.26 -4.63 5.83
N THR A 7 -6.98 -4.38 5.92
CA THR A 7 -5.97 -4.98 5.06
C THR A 7 -4.96 -5.76 5.89
N LEU A 8 -4.26 -6.71 5.28
CA LEU A 8 -3.17 -7.41 5.96
C LEU A 8 -2.07 -6.41 6.31
N MET A 9 -1.66 -6.36 7.57
CA MET A 9 -0.64 -5.44 8.03
C MET A 9 0.73 -5.87 7.56
N LEU A 10 1.46 -4.96 6.92
CA LEU A 10 2.86 -5.11 6.55
C LEU A 10 3.73 -4.30 7.51
N ASP A 11 4.92 -4.78 7.79
CA ASP A 11 5.93 -4.04 8.54
C ASP A 11 6.72 -3.08 7.61
N ARG A 12 7.74 -2.41 8.17
CA ARG A 12 8.61 -1.50 7.40
C ARG A 12 9.45 -2.20 6.32
N ASN A 13 9.58 -3.52 6.39
CA ASN A 13 10.28 -4.33 5.39
C ASN A 13 9.31 -4.93 4.35
N TRP A 14 8.02 -4.60 4.44
CA TRP A 14 6.93 -5.15 3.62
C TRP A 14 6.63 -6.64 3.87
N ASP A 15 7.04 -7.14 5.02
CA ASP A 15 6.72 -8.48 5.49
C ASP A 15 5.38 -8.50 6.24
N LEU A 16 4.67 -9.62 6.13
CA LEU A 16 3.40 -9.82 6.83
C LEU A 16 3.60 -9.85 8.34
N CYS A 17 2.85 -9.00 9.05
CA CYS A 17 2.86 -8.99 10.50
C CYS A 17 1.96 -10.10 11.08
N LEU A 18 2.50 -10.79 12.09
CA LEU A 18 1.73 -11.73 12.91
C LEU A 18 1.25 -11.03 14.19
N GLU A 19 0.07 -11.41 14.67
CA GLU A 19 -0.34 -11.01 16.02
C GLU A 19 0.57 -11.65 17.05
N LYS A 20 0.89 -10.89 18.10
CA LYS A 20 1.69 -11.40 19.21
C LYS A 20 0.86 -12.43 19.99
N GLY A 21 1.35 -13.65 20.03
CA GLY A 21 0.72 -14.74 20.76
C GLY A 21 0.03 -15.76 19.86
N PHE A 22 -0.45 -16.81 20.50
CA PHE A 22 -1.20 -17.86 19.82
C PHE A 22 -2.67 -17.72 20.16
N VAL A 23 -3.51 -17.86 19.15
CA VAL A 23 -4.97 -17.98 19.32
C VAL A 23 -5.32 -19.45 19.29
N TRP A 24 -6.11 -19.90 20.26
CA TRP A 24 -6.65 -21.25 20.23
C TRP A 24 -7.78 -21.31 19.20
N ARG A 25 -7.66 -22.20 18.23
CA ARG A 25 -8.69 -22.49 17.24
C ARG A 25 -9.16 -23.93 17.37
N GLU A 26 -10.40 -24.15 16.98
CA GLU A 26 -11.01 -25.48 16.97
C GLU A 26 -11.26 -25.92 15.53
N LYS A 27 -10.92 -27.15 15.24
CA LYS A 27 -11.17 -27.79 13.94
C LYS A 27 -11.77 -29.15 14.19
N THR A 28 -12.85 -29.48 13.52
CA THR A 28 -13.43 -30.81 13.54
C THR A 28 -12.75 -31.69 12.51
N VAL A 29 -12.13 -32.78 12.97
CA VAL A 29 -11.48 -33.78 12.13
C VAL A 29 -12.08 -35.12 12.49
N ASN A 30 -12.65 -35.82 11.50
CA ASN A 30 -13.29 -37.13 11.68
C ASN A 30 -14.33 -37.18 12.83
N GLY A 31 -15.11 -36.09 12.97
CA GLY A 31 -16.15 -35.99 14.00
C GLY A 31 -15.66 -35.60 15.40
N ALA A 32 -14.36 -35.50 15.61
CA ALA A 32 -13.77 -35.04 16.88
C ALA A 32 -13.31 -33.58 16.76
N THR A 33 -13.62 -32.77 17.77
CA THR A 33 -13.14 -31.38 17.84
C THR A 33 -11.75 -31.35 18.45
N VAL A 34 -10.78 -30.87 17.69
CA VAL A 34 -9.41 -30.73 18.12
C VAL A 34 -9.06 -29.24 18.28
N ARG A 35 -8.50 -28.87 19.43
CA ARG A 35 -7.97 -27.52 19.67
C ARG A 35 -6.48 -27.47 19.30
N TYR A 36 -6.10 -26.44 18.56
CA TYR A 36 -4.72 -26.20 18.19
C TYR A 36 -4.33 -24.75 18.35
N LYS A 37 -3.05 -24.49 18.56
CA LYS A 37 -2.49 -23.15 18.58
C LYS A 37 -2.27 -22.68 17.15
N ALA A 38 -2.81 -21.51 16.82
CA ALA A 38 -2.60 -20.88 15.52
C ALA A 38 -2.12 -19.45 15.71
N SER A 39 -1.20 -19.03 14.87
CA SER A 39 -0.87 -17.61 14.71
C SER A 39 -1.88 -16.94 13.79
N SER A 40 -2.29 -15.73 14.11
CA SER A 40 -3.16 -14.91 13.26
C SER A 40 -2.35 -13.84 12.54
N LEU A 41 -2.71 -13.58 11.29
CA LEU A 41 -2.19 -12.42 10.57
C LEU A 41 -2.78 -11.16 11.19
N LYS A 42 -1.94 -10.16 11.42
CA LYS A 42 -2.37 -8.87 11.94
C LYS A 42 -3.05 -8.08 10.83
N LEU A 43 -4.15 -7.45 11.16
CA LEU A 43 -4.89 -6.57 10.25
C LEU A 43 -4.56 -5.10 10.59
N ALA A 44 -4.37 -4.31 9.53
CA ALA A 44 -4.29 -2.86 9.62
C ALA A 44 -5.68 -2.27 9.38
N GLU A 45 -5.99 -1.18 10.08
CA GLU A 45 -7.26 -0.46 10.02
C GLU A 45 -7.01 1.06 9.94
N GLY A 46 -8.03 1.81 9.52
CA GLY A 46 -8.00 3.29 9.49
C GLY A 46 -6.92 3.87 8.59
N ALA A 47 -6.38 5.01 8.98
CA ALA A 47 -5.39 5.76 8.20
C ALA A 47 -4.14 4.95 7.85
N TYR A 48 -3.71 4.03 8.73
CA TYR A 48 -2.57 3.16 8.45
C TYR A 48 -2.85 2.19 7.30
N ALA A 49 -4.03 1.59 7.28
CA ALA A 49 -4.43 0.69 6.20
C ALA A 49 -4.52 1.44 4.87
N THR A 50 -5.09 2.65 4.87
CA THR A 50 -5.17 3.51 3.70
C THR A 50 -3.78 3.92 3.20
N ALA A 51 -2.88 4.32 4.10
CA ALA A 51 -1.50 4.66 3.77
C ALA A 51 -0.75 3.49 3.14
N GLN A 52 -0.91 2.29 3.69
CA GLN A 52 -0.32 1.07 3.14
C GLN A 52 -0.87 0.76 1.73
N ASN A 53 -2.17 0.93 1.52
CA ASN A 53 -2.78 0.72 0.20
C ASN A 53 -2.28 1.74 -0.83
N VAL A 54 -2.13 3.01 -0.45
CA VAL A 54 -1.52 4.05 -1.31
C VAL A 54 -0.09 3.67 -1.68
N ALA A 55 0.71 3.22 -0.71
CA ALA A 55 2.08 2.79 -0.99
C ALA A 55 2.14 1.58 -1.94
N ASN A 56 1.22 0.63 -1.80
CA ASN A 56 1.11 -0.52 -2.70
C ASN A 56 0.79 -0.07 -4.13
N GLU A 57 -0.20 0.82 -4.32
CA GLU A 57 -0.55 1.34 -5.64
C GLU A 57 0.61 2.09 -6.31
N CYS A 58 1.31 2.92 -5.54
CA CYS A 58 2.46 3.66 -6.06
C CYS A 58 3.65 2.78 -6.43
N ARG A 59 3.75 1.58 -5.88
CA ARG A 59 4.80 0.60 -6.20
C ARG A 59 4.42 -0.38 -7.30
N LEU A 60 3.16 -0.43 -7.67
CA LEU A 60 2.68 -1.33 -8.72
C LEU A 60 3.14 -0.83 -10.09
N PHE A 61 3.82 -1.69 -10.84
CA PHE A 61 4.15 -1.45 -12.24
C PHE A 61 2.98 -1.85 -13.14
N THR A 62 2.78 -1.13 -14.23
CA THR A 62 1.81 -1.53 -15.25
C THR A 62 2.18 -2.93 -15.77
N ASN A 63 1.19 -3.80 -15.92
CA ASN A 63 1.26 -5.22 -16.28
C ASN A 63 1.69 -6.19 -15.14
N ASP A 64 2.01 -5.71 -13.94
CA ASP A 64 2.35 -6.61 -12.82
C ASP A 64 1.10 -7.23 -12.17
N ALA A 65 -0.03 -6.54 -12.22
CA ALA A 65 -1.30 -7.08 -11.72
C ALA A 65 -1.92 -8.05 -12.72
N TYR A 66 -1.91 -9.35 -12.42
CA TYR A 66 -2.36 -10.40 -13.34
C TYR A 66 -3.80 -10.22 -13.86
N PHE A 67 -4.72 -9.76 -13.01
CA PHE A 67 -6.13 -9.57 -13.37
C PHE A 67 -6.47 -8.16 -13.85
N GLU A 68 -5.61 -7.17 -13.59
CA GLU A 68 -5.81 -5.76 -13.92
C GLU A 68 -4.52 -5.18 -14.53
N GLN A 69 -4.18 -5.63 -15.72
CA GLN A 69 -2.89 -5.31 -16.37
C GLN A 69 -2.72 -3.82 -16.68
N ASP A 70 -3.83 -3.09 -16.86
CA ASP A 70 -3.81 -1.64 -17.09
C ASP A 70 -3.53 -0.82 -15.83
N ARG A 71 -3.59 -1.46 -14.65
CA ARG A 71 -3.33 -0.84 -13.37
C ARG A 71 -1.83 -0.71 -13.10
N GLY A 72 -1.44 0.30 -12.36
CA GLY A 72 -0.07 0.57 -11.99
C GLY A 72 0.58 1.69 -12.80
N ILE A 73 1.76 2.10 -12.36
CA ILE A 73 2.52 3.19 -12.96
C ILE A 73 3.44 2.63 -14.05
N PRO A 74 3.47 3.23 -15.25
CA PRO A 74 4.32 2.76 -16.36
C PRO A 74 5.79 3.20 -16.17
N TYR A 75 6.43 2.77 -15.10
CA TYR A 75 7.79 3.16 -14.74
C TYR A 75 8.81 2.87 -15.86
N TYR A 76 8.62 1.80 -16.62
CA TYR A 76 9.49 1.47 -17.76
C TYR A 76 9.48 2.54 -18.86
N LEU A 77 8.34 3.25 -19.01
CA LEU A 77 8.20 4.27 -20.04
C LEU A 77 8.60 5.67 -19.56
N ILE A 78 8.42 5.97 -18.27
CA ILE A 78 8.57 7.33 -17.75
C ILE A 78 9.86 7.55 -16.93
N ALA A 79 10.43 6.48 -16.37
CA ALA A 79 11.56 6.59 -15.44
C ALA A 79 12.76 5.72 -15.84
N LEU A 80 12.54 4.44 -16.13
CA LEU A 80 13.62 3.51 -16.39
C LEU A 80 14.16 3.67 -17.83
N GLY A 81 15.46 3.99 -17.93
CA GLY A 81 16.12 4.20 -19.22
C GLY A 81 15.85 5.55 -19.88
N HIS A 82 15.10 6.44 -19.25
CA HIS A 82 14.78 7.78 -19.75
C HIS A 82 15.17 8.87 -18.75
N LYS A 83 15.26 10.10 -19.23
CA LYS A 83 15.39 11.25 -18.33
C LYS A 83 14.07 11.46 -17.60
N LEU A 84 14.05 11.14 -16.32
CA LEU A 84 12.86 11.29 -15.48
C LEU A 84 12.40 12.75 -15.45
N SER A 85 11.12 12.97 -15.77
CA SER A 85 10.45 14.26 -15.55
C SER A 85 9.77 14.27 -14.19
N PRO A 86 10.20 15.12 -13.23
CA PRO A 86 9.59 15.17 -11.90
C PRO A 86 8.09 15.48 -11.92
N SER A 87 7.67 16.33 -12.86
CA SER A 87 6.25 16.69 -13.00
C SER A 87 5.39 15.52 -13.46
N VAL A 88 5.89 14.72 -14.39
CA VAL A 88 5.19 13.53 -14.86
C VAL A 88 5.12 12.48 -13.75
N LEU A 89 6.21 12.28 -13.02
CA LEU A 89 6.21 11.34 -11.89
C LEU A 89 5.21 11.76 -10.81
N ARG A 90 5.19 13.04 -10.41
CA ARG A 90 4.21 13.56 -9.44
C ARG A 90 2.78 13.32 -9.89
N ALA A 91 2.47 13.57 -11.16
CA ALA A 91 1.15 13.34 -11.69
C ALA A 91 0.74 11.87 -11.61
N ARG A 92 1.63 10.95 -12.00
CA ARG A 92 1.36 9.52 -11.93
C ARG A 92 1.22 8.97 -10.51
N LEU A 93 2.02 9.46 -9.58
CA LEU A 93 1.89 9.11 -8.16
C LEU A 93 0.58 9.61 -7.57
N ARG A 94 0.16 10.83 -7.95
CA ARG A 94 -1.14 11.37 -7.56
C ARG A 94 -2.29 10.53 -8.11
N ASP A 95 -2.28 10.25 -9.41
CA ASP A 95 -3.30 9.44 -10.08
C ASP A 95 -3.41 8.05 -9.40
N ALA A 96 -2.28 7.41 -9.09
CA ALA A 96 -2.25 6.12 -8.42
C ALA A 96 -2.82 6.20 -6.98
N ALA A 97 -2.48 7.24 -6.22
CA ALA A 97 -3.01 7.42 -4.87
C ALA A 97 -4.52 7.69 -4.88
N GLU A 98 -5.04 8.43 -5.87
CA GLU A 98 -6.47 8.71 -6.03
C GLU A 98 -7.29 7.49 -6.43
N LEU A 99 -6.67 6.46 -7.02
CA LEU A 99 -7.33 5.18 -7.31
C LEU A 99 -7.66 4.36 -6.06
N VAL A 100 -7.00 4.64 -4.94
CA VAL A 100 -7.29 3.94 -3.68
C VAL A 100 -8.65 4.36 -3.15
N GLU A 101 -9.56 3.41 -3.03
CA GLU A 101 -10.98 3.67 -2.72
C GLU A 101 -11.20 4.45 -1.41
N ASP A 102 -10.32 4.26 -0.42
CA ASP A 102 -10.43 4.92 0.88
C ASP A 102 -9.82 6.34 0.91
N VAL A 103 -9.17 6.76 -0.17
CA VAL A 103 -8.66 8.12 -0.33
C VAL A 103 -9.79 9.04 -0.80
N GLN A 104 -9.98 10.15 -0.11
CA GLN A 104 -10.90 11.20 -0.52
C GLN A 104 -10.23 12.21 -1.45
N THR A 105 -9.03 12.66 -1.06
CA THR A 105 -8.28 13.68 -1.80
C THR A 105 -6.79 13.54 -1.53
N VAL A 106 -5.98 13.66 -2.57
CA VAL A 106 -4.52 13.80 -2.45
C VAL A 106 -4.18 15.28 -2.31
N THR A 107 -3.65 15.67 -1.15
CA THR A 107 -3.35 17.07 -0.83
C THR A 107 -2.00 17.52 -1.39
N GLY A 108 -1.03 16.62 -1.48
CA GLY A 108 0.30 16.94 -2.02
C GLY A 108 1.11 15.71 -2.39
N VAL A 109 1.99 15.88 -3.36
CA VAL A 109 3.04 14.92 -3.71
C VAL A 109 4.35 15.70 -3.80
N GLU A 110 5.22 15.49 -2.86
CA GLU A 110 6.53 16.14 -2.79
C GLU A 110 7.64 15.16 -3.16
N LEU A 111 8.54 15.56 -4.02
CA LEU A 111 9.76 14.81 -4.35
C LEU A 111 10.92 15.51 -3.64
N GLU A 112 11.52 14.84 -2.67
CA GLU A 112 12.59 15.40 -1.85
C GLU A 112 13.94 15.30 -2.54
N SER A 113 14.23 14.17 -3.15
CA SER A 113 15.52 13.87 -3.77
C SER A 113 15.35 13.12 -5.07
N LEU A 114 16.09 13.57 -6.08
CA LEU A 114 16.31 12.91 -7.35
C LEU A 114 17.82 12.70 -7.50
N ASP A 115 18.31 11.60 -6.94
CA ASP A 115 19.72 11.26 -7.06
C ASP A 115 19.95 10.50 -8.38
N THR A 116 20.64 11.16 -9.30
CA THR A 116 20.95 10.58 -10.62
C THR A 116 22.07 9.56 -10.59
N GLU A 117 22.93 9.58 -9.56
CA GLU A 117 24.03 8.63 -9.43
C GLU A 117 23.53 7.30 -8.86
N THR A 118 22.79 7.35 -7.75
CA THR A 118 22.21 6.17 -7.12
C THR A 118 20.89 5.74 -7.76
N ARG A 119 20.31 6.56 -8.64
CA ARG A 119 19.00 6.37 -9.27
C ARG A 119 17.86 6.19 -8.25
N LYS A 120 18.00 6.84 -7.12
CA LYS A 120 17.03 6.82 -6.05
C LYS A 120 16.16 8.06 -6.09
N VAL A 121 14.86 7.84 -5.98
CA VAL A 121 13.86 8.90 -5.80
C VAL A 121 13.23 8.70 -4.44
N THR A 122 13.18 9.76 -3.66
CA THR A 122 12.49 9.78 -2.38
C THR A 122 11.48 10.91 -2.36
N GLY A 123 10.39 10.72 -1.66
CA GLY A 123 9.35 11.72 -1.56
C GLY A 123 8.24 11.30 -0.61
N GLU A 124 7.25 12.18 -0.50
CA GLU A 124 6.10 11.99 0.37
C GLU A 124 4.80 12.28 -0.39
N ILE A 125 3.81 11.44 -0.16
CA ILE A 125 2.44 11.64 -0.64
C ILE A 125 1.55 11.94 0.56
N GLN A 126 0.91 13.09 0.56
CA GLN A 126 -0.02 13.53 1.58
C GLN A 126 -1.44 13.42 1.07
N PHE A 127 -2.32 12.82 1.85
CA PHE A 127 -3.71 12.61 1.46
C PHE A 127 -4.66 12.70 2.66
N THR A 128 -5.94 12.84 2.36
CA THR A 128 -7.03 12.75 3.35
C THR A 128 -7.87 11.53 3.04
N SER A 129 -8.12 10.70 4.04
CA SER A 129 -9.01 9.54 3.93
C SER A 129 -10.48 9.96 3.89
N LYS A 130 -11.36 9.07 3.44
CA LYS A 130 -12.82 9.29 3.48
C LYS A 130 -13.38 9.47 4.90
N GLU A 131 -12.65 9.01 5.90
CA GLU A 131 -12.97 9.22 7.31
C GLU A 131 -12.54 10.60 7.83
N GLY A 132 -11.89 11.41 6.98
CA GLY A 132 -11.43 12.75 7.30
C GLY A 132 -10.05 12.79 7.99
N GLU A 133 -9.38 11.66 8.12
CA GLU A 133 -8.05 11.59 8.69
C GLU A 133 -6.99 11.97 7.64
N ARG A 134 -6.03 12.78 8.07
CA ARG A 134 -4.85 13.12 7.26
C ARG A 134 -3.75 12.12 7.51
N ALA A 135 -3.16 11.65 6.45
CA ALA A 135 -2.03 10.72 6.52
C ALA A 135 -1.03 11.03 5.40
N SER A 136 0.18 10.51 5.56
CA SER A 136 1.22 10.60 4.56
C SER A 136 1.95 9.28 4.39
N VAL A 137 2.55 9.10 3.23
CA VAL A 137 3.35 7.93 2.86
C VAL A 137 4.66 8.39 2.24
N GLU A 138 5.76 7.89 2.77
CA GLU A 138 7.09 8.03 2.18
C GLU A 138 7.34 6.91 1.14
N PHE A 139 8.06 7.23 0.08
CA PHE A 139 8.44 6.27 -0.98
C PHE A 139 9.86 6.49 -1.50
#